data_1bd8dd9ee83d9aab7abebdc62027da16
#
_entry.id   1bd8dd9ee83d9aab7abebdc62027da16
#
_cell.length_a   1.000
_cell.length_b   1.000
_cell.length_c   1.000
_cell.angle_alpha   90.00
_cell.angle_beta   90.00
_cell.angle_gamma   90.00
#
_symmetry.space_group_name_H-M   'P 1'
#
loop_
_entity.id
_entity.type
_entity.pdbx_description
1 polymer ?
#
loop_
_entity_poly.entity_id
_entity_poly.type
_entity_poly.pdbx_seq_one_letter_code
_entity_poly.pdbx_strand_id
1 'polypeptide(L)'
;MAEREQSYKSHRRYYPWHHFVVQPILIVNAGVEIARAIDAPTRHQLWIVAVALALLIFSFTSRSMSLRAQDRVIRLEERMRLMQLMPGEQSLIDGLRTNQLVALRFAPDAEAPALARRAAAGELQKGDAIKKEIQNWKPDFLRV
;
A
#
# COMPACT_ATOMS: atom_id res chain seq x y z
N MET A 1 -25.82 7.50 0.36
CA MET A 1 -24.80 6.66 1.00
C MET A 1 -23.94 7.57 1.84
N ALA A 2 -23.86 7.36 3.15
CA ALA A 2 -23.01 8.18 4.00
C ALA A 2 -21.54 7.99 3.55
N GLU A 3 -20.88 9.08 3.17
CA GLU A 3 -19.44 9.08 2.92
C GLU A 3 -18.76 8.59 4.20
N ARG A 4 -18.06 7.45 4.09
CA ARG A 4 -17.24 6.96 5.21
C ARG A 4 -16.10 7.95 5.41
N GLU A 5 -16.11 8.67 6.52
CA GLU A 5 -15.00 9.53 6.91
C GLU A 5 -13.73 8.68 7.03
N GLN A 6 -12.73 9.00 6.23
CA GLN A 6 -11.40 8.44 6.35
C GLN A 6 -10.59 9.26 7.36
N SER A 7 -9.84 8.55 8.21
CA SER A 7 -8.95 9.16 9.20
C SER A 7 -7.67 8.34 9.32
N TYR A 8 -6.69 8.81 10.09
CA TYR A 8 -5.48 8.06 10.38
C TYR A 8 -5.77 6.63 10.87
N LYS A 9 -6.82 6.42 11.68
CA LYS A 9 -7.18 5.10 12.23
C LYS A 9 -7.91 4.20 11.22
N SER A 10 -8.66 4.78 10.27
CA SER A 10 -9.54 4.05 9.35
C SER A 10 -9.04 4.01 7.90
N HIS A 11 -7.83 4.53 7.62
CA HIS A 11 -7.32 4.65 6.23
C HIS A 11 -6.86 3.32 5.60
N ARG A 12 -6.67 2.25 6.39
CA ARG A 12 -6.26 0.94 5.86
C ARG A 12 -7.43 0.28 5.13
N ARG A 13 -7.20 -0.12 3.87
CA ARG A 13 -8.19 -0.86 3.10
C ARG A 13 -7.79 -2.32 2.98
N TYR A 14 -8.71 -3.19 3.36
CA TYR A 14 -8.62 -4.63 3.12
C TYR A 14 -9.48 -4.98 1.91
N TYR A 15 -8.91 -5.73 0.97
CA TYR A 15 -9.68 -6.32 -0.13
C TYR A 15 -10.26 -7.65 0.38
N PRO A 16 -11.59 -7.76 0.61
CA PRO A 16 -12.17 -8.87 1.38
C PRO A 16 -11.86 -10.24 0.79
N TRP A 17 -12.03 -10.39 -0.52
CA TRP A 17 -11.77 -11.66 -1.20
C TRP A 17 -10.33 -12.12 -1.06
N HIS A 18 -9.36 -11.22 -1.18
CA HIS A 18 -7.95 -11.57 -1.04
C HIS A 18 -7.58 -11.93 0.40
N HIS A 19 -7.94 -11.07 1.37
CA HIS A 19 -7.48 -11.23 2.75
C HIS A 19 -8.25 -12.26 3.56
N PHE A 20 -9.55 -12.41 3.30
CA PHE A 20 -10.43 -13.25 4.13
C PHE A 20 -10.87 -14.55 3.43
N VAL A 21 -10.63 -14.70 2.12
CA VAL A 21 -10.98 -15.92 1.39
C VAL A 21 -9.72 -16.56 0.80
N VAL A 22 -9.07 -15.90 -0.16
CA VAL A 22 -7.97 -16.51 -0.92
C VAL A 22 -6.77 -16.82 -0.03
N GLN A 23 -6.30 -15.86 0.78
CA GLN A 23 -5.13 -16.07 1.63
C GLN A 23 -5.30 -17.17 2.67
N PRO A 24 -6.39 -17.21 3.48
CA PRO A 24 -6.61 -18.31 4.41
C PRO A 24 -6.66 -19.68 3.74
N ILE A 25 -7.36 -19.79 2.60
CA ILE A 25 -7.45 -21.06 1.86
C ILE A 25 -6.05 -21.53 1.40
N LEU A 26 -5.24 -20.64 0.82
CA LEU A 26 -3.92 -20.99 0.34
C LEU A 26 -2.95 -21.36 1.48
N ILE A 27 -3.05 -20.67 2.62
CA ILE A 27 -2.24 -20.97 3.81
C ILE A 27 -2.62 -22.33 4.39
N VAL A 28 -3.90 -22.61 4.55
CA VAL A 28 -4.40 -23.91 5.04
C VAL A 28 -4.01 -25.02 4.08
N ASN A 29 -4.20 -24.82 2.76
CA ASN A 29 -3.82 -25.80 1.74
C ASN A 29 -2.33 -26.11 1.80
N ALA A 30 -1.47 -25.11 1.87
CA ALA A 30 -0.02 -25.33 1.96
C ALA A 30 0.33 -26.10 3.25
N GLY A 31 -0.28 -25.77 4.39
CA GLY A 31 -0.08 -26.48 5.64
C GLY A 31 -0.50 -27.96 5.59
N VAL A 32 -1.65 -28.25 5.01
CA VAL A 32 -2.15 -29.62 4.84
C VAL A 32 -1.24 -30.44 3.93
N GLU A 33 -0.82 -29.87 2.79
CA GLU A 33 0.05 -30.61 1.84
C GLU A 33 1.46 -30.84 2.39
N ILE A 34 1.98 -29.92 3.20
CA ILE A 34 3.25 -30.12 3.91
C ILE A 34 3.10 -31.25 4.93
N ALA A 35 2.03 -31.28 5.74
CA ALA A 35 1.78 -32.35 6.72
C ALA A 35 1.70 -33.72 6.03
N ARG A 36 0.95 -33.82 4.92
CA ARG A 36 0.86 -35.05 4.12
C ARG A 36 2.22 -35.50 3.56
N ALA A 37 3.07 -34.55 3.17
CA ALA A 37 4.41 -34.87 2.64
C ALA A 37 5.36 -35.36 3.75
N ILE A 38 5.15 -34.95 5.00
CA ILE A 38 5.91 -35.48 6.15
C ILE A 38 5.49 -36.92 6.45
N ASP A 39 4.17 -37.19 6.41
CA ASP A 39 3.63 -38.52 6.70
C ASP A 39 3.95 -39.55 5.59
N ALA A 40 3.88 -39.12 4.32
CA ALA A 40 4.12 -40.01 3.15
C ALA A 40 4.88 -39.25 2.05
N PRO A 41 6.23 -39.20 2.10
CA PRO A 41 7.06 -38.40 1.20
C PRO A 41 7.24 -39.10 -0.17
N THR A 42 6.24 -38.93 -1.05
CA THR A 42 6.33 -39.41 -2.44
C THR A 42 6.72 -38.24 -3.36
N ARG A 43 7.29 -38.58 -4.55
CA ARG A 43 7.59 -37.54 -5.58
C ARG A 43 6.37 -36.75 -5.97
N HIS A 44 5.21 -37.39 -6.06
CA HIS A 44 3.93 -36.73 -6.37
C HIS A 44 3.54 -35.78 -5.26
N GLN A 45 3.64 -36.18 -4.00
CA GLN A 45 3.31 -35.35 -2.85
C GLN A 45 4.23 -34.12 -2.75
N LEU A 46 5.53 -34.30 -2.99
CA LEU A 46 6.50 -33.20 -3.03
C LEU A 46 6.15 -32.18 -4.14
N TRP A 47 5.70 -32.67 -5.30
CA TRP A 47 5.20 -31.79 -6.38
C TRP A 47 3.98 -30.99 -5.97
N ILE A 48 3.00 -31.60 -5.29
CA ILE A 48 1.80 -30.91 -4.77
C ILE A 48 2.19 -29.82 -3.79
N VAL A 49 3.12 -30.09 -2.87
CA VAL A 49 3.66 -29.07 -1.95
C VAL A 49 4.30 -27.92 -2.72
N ALA A 50 5.11 -28.20 -3.72
CA ALA A 50 5.74 -27.17 -4.55
C ALA A 50 4.70 -26.27 -5.23
N VAL A 51 3.64 -26.86 -5.80
CA VAL A 51 2.52 -26.11 -6.41
C VAL A 51 1.75 -25.27 -5.38
N ALA A 52 1.45 -25.83 -4.20
CA ALA A 52 0.76 -25.11 -3.13
C ALA A 52 1.57 -23.88 -2.66
N LEU A 53 2.87 -24.04 -2.46
CA LEU A 53 3.77 -22.95 -2.11
C LEU A 53 3.89 -21.90 -3.23
N ALA A 54 3.98 -22.34 -4.49
CA ALA A 54 4.02 -21.45 -5.64
C ALA A 54 2.75 -20.58 -5.74
N LEU A 55 1.57 -21.15 -5.52
CA LEU A 55 0.29 -20.41 -5.50
C LEU A 55 0.24 -19.41 -4.35
N LEU A 56 0.72 -19.77 -3.17
CA LEU A 56 0.79 -18.88 -2.01
C LEU A 56 1.73 -17.68 -2.30
N ILE A 57 2.93 -17.94 -2.81
CA ILE A 57 3.90 -16.92 -3.20
C ILE A 57 3.31 -16.04 -4.31
N PHE A 58 2.66 -16.62 -5.31
CA PHE A 58 2.02 -15.88 -6.39
C PHE A 58 0.96 -14.91 -5.88
N SER A 59 0.12 -15.35 -4.94
CA SER A 59 -0.91 -14.49 -4.35
C SER A 59 -0.31 -13.25 -3.63
N PHE A 60 0.74 -13.43 -2.83
CA PHE A 60 1.45 -12.31 -2.21
C PHE A 60 2.15 -11.40 -3.23
N THR A 61 2.81 -12.00 -4.22
CA THR A 61 3.54 -11.26 -5.25
C THR A 61 2.57 -10.43 -6.11
N SER A 62 1.48 -11.01 -6.57
CA SER A 62 0.44 -10.32 -7.34
C SER A 62 -0.10 -9.09 -6.59
N ARG A 63 -0.40 -9.24 -5.29
CA ARG A 63 -0.83 -8.13 -4.46
C ARG A 63 0.23 -7.04 -4.35
N SER A 64 1.50 -7.42 -4.12
CA SER A 64 2.58 -6.46 -3.98
C SER A 64 2.87 -5.71 -5.29
N MET A 65 2.74 -6.36 -6.43
CA MET A 65 2.88 -5.72 -7.75
C MET A 65 1.78 -4.70 -8.01
N SER A 66 0.53 -5.04 -7.68
CA SER A 66 -0.61 -4.11 -7.80
C SER A 66 -0.40 -2.86 -6.95
N LEU A 67 0.04 -3.02 -5.69
CA LEU A 67 0.35 -1.90 -4.79
C LEU A 67 1.49 -1.02 -5.32
N ARG A 68 2.56 -1.63 -5.86
CA ARG A 68 3.67 -0.86 -6.47
C ARG A 68 3.23 -0.05 -7.70
N ALA A 69 2.38 -0.63 -8.55
CA ALA A 69 1.81 0.09 -9.68
C ALA A 69 0.95 1.27 -9.22
N GLN A 70 0.09 1.04 -8.23
CA GLN A 70 -0.72 2.09 -7.59
C GLN A 70 0.15 3.21 -7.01
N ASP A 71 1.21 2.89 -6.28
CA ASP A 71 2.11 3.90 -5.68
C ASP A 71 2.83 4.74 -6.75
N ARG A 72 3.10 4.18 -7.93
CA ARG A 72 3.67 4.93 -9.06
C ARG A 72 2.67 5.95 -9.61
N VAL A 73 1.41 5.57 -9.75
CA VAL A 73 0.35 6.49 -10.21
C VAL A 73 0.16 7.61 -9.19
N ILE A 74 -0.03 7.27 -7.93
CA ILE A 74 -0.20 8.25 -6.83
C ILE A 74 0.97 9.23 -6.79
N ARG A 75 2.22 8.75 -6.97
CA ARG A 75 3.40 9.60 -7.03
C ARG A 75 3.31 10.63 -8.14
N LEU A 76 2.85 10.25 -9.33
CA LEU A 76 2.71 11.16 -10.46
C LEU A 76 1.58 12.16 -10.21
N GLU A 77 0.44 11.72 -9.77
CA GLU A 77 -0.72 12.57 -9.44
C GLU A 77 -0.36 13.61 -8.37
N GLU A 78 0.31 13.17 -7.30
CA GLU A 78 0.65 14.05 -6.20
C GLU A 78 1.76 15.05 -6.56
N ARG A 79 2.73 14.65 -7.39
CA ARG A 79 3.71 15.59 -7.95
C ARG A 79 3.05 16.66 -8.80
N MET A 80 2.17 16.28 -9.71
CA MET A 80 1.44 17.22 -10.56
C MET A 80 0.60 18.19 -9.71
N ARG A 81 -0.06 17.68 -8.68
CA ARG A 81 -0.85 18.49 -7.74
C ARG A 81 0.04 19.48 -6.98
N LEU A 82 1.16 19.03 -6.41
CA LEU A 82 2.09 19.90 -5.69
C LEU A 82 2.74 20.95 -6.60
N MET A 83 3.03 20.64 -7.87
CA MET A 83 3.51 21.64 -8.84
C MET A 83 2.51 22.78 -9.06
N GLN A 84 1.22 22.48 -9.01
CA GLN A 84 0.17 23.50 -9.11
C GLN A 84 0.02 24.32 -7.81
N LEU A 85 0.17 23.67 -6.64
CA LEU A 85 0.02 24.33 -5.34
C LEU A 85 1.27 25.10 -4.89
N MET A 86 2.46 24.73 -5.43
CA MET A 86 3.76 25.25 -5.02
C MET A 86 4.58 25.67 -6.26
N PRO A 87 4.12 26.65 -7.04
CA PRO A 87 4.84 27.09 -8.24
C PRO A 87 6.22 27.64 -7.87
N GLY A 88 7.25 27.18 -8.60
CA GLY A 88 8.64 27.56 -8.34
C GLY A 88 9.43 26.68 -7.35
N GLU A 89 8.78 25.73 -6.66
CA GLU A 89 9.42 24.82 -5.70
C GLU A 89 9.69 23.42 -6.29
N GLN A 90 9.95 23.34 -7.60
CA GLN A 90 10.12 22.07 -8.32
C GLN A 90 11.20 21.16 -7.70
N SER A 91 12.36 21.72 -7.36
CA SER A 91 13.49 20.97 -6.78
C SER A 91 13.12 20.33 -5.43
N LEU A 92 12.31 21.01 -4.63
CA LEU A 92 11.78 20.49 -3.37
C LEU A 92 10.85 19.31 -3.64
N ILE A 93 9.91 19.45 -4.58
CA ILE A 93 8.93 18.40 -4.94
C ILE A 93 9.66 17.16 -5.48
N ASP A 94 10.69 17.35 -6.31
CA ASP A 94 11.49 16.25 -6.86
C ASP A 94 12.28 15.49 -5.80
N GLY A 95 12.69 16.15 -4.72
CA GLY A 95 13.36 15.55 -3.59
C GLY A 95 12.46 14.69 -2.68
N LEU A 96 11.13 14.81 -2.80
CA LEU A 96 10.19 14.02 -1.98
C LEU A 96 10.24 12.53 -2.36
N ARG A 97 10.31 11.69 -1.34
CA ARG A 97 10.28 10.22 -1.50
C ARG A 97 8.87 9.73 -1.83
N THR A 98 8.77 8.57 -2.49
CA THR A 98 7.47 7.98 -2.85
C THR A 98 6.54 7.79 -1.65
N ASN A 99 7.05 7.32 -0.51
CA ASN A 99 6.24 7.15 0.71
C ASN A 99 5.73 8.46 1.30
N GLN A 100 6.45 9.57 1.12
CA GLN A 100 6.01 10.91 1.53
C GLN A 100 4.88 11.41 0.61
N LEU A 101 5.06 11.28 -0.71
CA LEU A 101 4.02 11.63 -1.70
C LEU A 101 2.75 10.80 -1.50
N VAL A 102 2.90 9.48 -1.29
CA VAL A 102 1.75 8.59 -0.98
C VAL A 102 1.02 9.01 0.30
N ALA A 103 1.71 9.61 1.27
CA ALA A 103 1.07 10.11 2.49
C ALA A 103 0.40 11.48 2.28
N LEU A 104 1.04 12.37 1.51
CA LEU A 104 0.54 13.73 1.24
C LEU A 104 -0.80 13.75 0.49
N ARG A 105 -1.13 12.69 -0.26
CA ARG A 105 -2.42 12.60 -0.96
C ARG A 105 -3.64 12.72 -0.05
N PHE A 106 -3.49 12.39 1.24
CA PHE A 106 -4.56 12.52 2.23
C PHE A 106 -4.67 13.92 2.84
N ALA A 107 -3.69 14.80 2.59
CA ALA A 107 -3.75 16.18 3.01
C ALA A 107 -4.59 17.02 2.03
N PRO A 108 -5.45 17.93 2.49
CA PRO A 108 -6.14 18.86 1.61
C PRO A 108 -5.16 19.86 0.99
N ASP A 109 -5.60 20.58 -0.05
CA ASP A 109 -4.74 21.53 -0.77
C ASP A 109 -4.19 22.64 0.14
N ALA A 110 -4.94 23.01 1.17
CA ALA A 110 -4.50 24.00 2.15
C ALA A 110 -3.35 23.52 3.06
N GLU A 111 -3.26 22.22 3.35
CA GLU A 111 -2.24 21.67 4.26
C GLU A 111 -1.05 21.07 3.50
N ALA A 112 -1.27 20.54 2.29
CA ALA A 112 -0.27 19.80 1.52
C ALA A 112 1.05 20.58 1.30
N PRO A 113 1.07 21.87 0.95
CA PRO A 113 2.32 22.60 0.77
C PRO A 113 3.19 22.70 2.04
N ALA A 114 2.58 22.99 3.18
CA ALA A 114 3.29 23.10 4.44
C ALA A 114 3.89 21.75 4.87
N LEU A 115 3.12 20.66 4.74
CA LEU A 115 3.57 19.31 5.06
C LEU A 115 4.66 18.85 4.09
N ALA A 116 4.57 19.21 2.80
CA ALA A 116 5.59 18.90 1.81
C ALA A 116 6.94 19.56 2.12
N ARG A 117 6.95 20.85 2.51
CA ARG A 117 8.17 21.56 2.92
C ARG A 117 8.80 20.94 4.15
N ARG A 118 8.02 20.61 5.18
CA ARG A 118 8.51 19.93 6.39
C ARG A 118 9.05 18.52 6.08
N ALA A 119 8.41 17.81 5.15
CA ALA A 119 8.87 16.49 4.71
C ALA A 119 10.19 16.59 3.93
N ALA A 120 10.36 17.61 3.07
CA ALA A 120 11.59 17.85 2.34
C ALA A 120 12.73 18.32 3.26
N ALA A 121 12.44 19.12 4.29
CA ALA A 121 13.39 19.53 5.32
C ALA A 121 13.87 18.36 6.22
N GLY A 122 13.25 17.17 6.11
CA GLY A 122 13.64 16.00 6.89
C GLY A 122 12.93 15.88 8.24
N GLU A 123 12.03 16.78 8.60
CA GLU A 123 11.25 16.69 9.85
C GLU A 123 10.27 15.51 9.81
N LEU A 124 9.66 15.26 8.65
CA LEU A 124 8.65 14.21 8.41
C LEU A 124 9.20 13.14 7.44
N GLN A 125 10.15 12.33 7.91
CA GLN A 125 10.85 11.36 7.06
C GLN A 125 9.99 10.18 6.60
N LYS A 126 9.04 9.76 7.45
CA LYS A 126 8.17 8.60 7.17
C LYS A 126 6.77 9.07 6.78
N GLY A 127 6.13 8.39 5.82
CA GLY A 127 4.75 8.69 5.45
C GLY A 127 3.76 8.61 6.62
N ASP A 128 4.03 7.77 7.61
CA ASP A 128 3.20 7.67 8.82
C ASP A 128 3.28 8.94 9.69
N ALA A 129 4.46 9.59 9.76
CA ALA A 129 4.61 10.87 10.46
C ALA A 129 3.79 11.97 9.76
N ILE A 130 3.82 12.03 8.42
CA ILE A 130 3.00 12.99 7.66
C ILE A 130 1.52 12.76 7.92
N LYS A 131 1.05 11.51 7.88
CA LYS A 131 -0.36 11.18 8.11
C LYS A 131 -0.88 11.59 9.48
N LYS A 132 -0.04 11.58 10.51
CA LYS A 132 -0.41 12.01 11.88
C LYS A 132 -0.57 13.52 12.00
N GLU A 133 0.10 14.29 11.15
CA GLU A 133 0.04 15.75 11.13
C GLU A 133 -1.15 16.29 10.33
N ILE A 134 -1.80 15.47 9.50
CA ILE A 134 -2.96 15.88 8.70
C ILE A 134 -4.16 16.11 9.64
N GLN A 135 -4.69 17.33 9.64
CA GLN A 135 -5.84 17.71 10.44
C GLN A 135 -7.15 17.42 9.71
N ASN A 136 -7.23 17.80 8.43
CA ASN A 136 -8.42 17.60 7.60
C ASN A 136 -8.13 16.54 6.53
N TRP A 137 -8.64 15.32 6.73
CA TRP A 137 -8.37 14.22 5.82
C TRP A 137 -9.14 14.35 4.50
N LYS A 138 -8.40 14.32 3.38
CA LYS A 138 -8.97 14.12 2.05
C LYS A 138 -9.13 12.61 1.81
N PRO A 139 -10.36 12.09 1.66
CA PRO A 139 -10.56 10.65 1.47
C PRO A 139 -10.09 10.20 0.09
N ASP A 140 -9.46 9.02 0.05
CA ASP A 140 -9.06 8.34 -1.19
C ASP A 140 -9.69 6.95 -1.22
N PHE A 141 -10.74 6.78 -2.02
CA PHE A 141 -11.48 5.53 -2.16
C PHE A 141 -11.12 4.73 -3.41
N LEU A 142 -10.22 5.24 -4.28
CA LEU A 142 -9.85 4.60 -5.55
C LEU A 142 -8.74 3.55 -5.42
N ARG A 143 -8.34 3.23 -4.20
CA ARG A 143 -7.27 2.23 -3.95
C ARG A 143 -7.74 0.79 -4.08
N VAL A 144 -6.81 -0.07 -4.55
CA VAL A 144 -6.95 -1.54 -4.54
C VAL A 144 -6.79 -2.12 -3.15
#